data_f0105693ad5f6167ade3e68c7e8742dc
#
_entry.id   f0105693ad5f6167ade3e68c7e8742dc
#
_cell.length_a   1.000
_cell.length_b   1.000
_cell.length_c   1.000
_cell.angle_alpha   90.00
_cell.angle_beta   90.00
_cell.angle_gamma   90.00
#
_symmetry.space_group_name_H-M   'P 1'
#
loop_
_entity.id
_entity.type
_entity.pdbx_description
1 polymer ?
#
loop_
_entity_poly.entity_id
_entity_poly.type
_entity_poly.pdbx_seq_one_letter_code
_entity_poly.pdbx_strand_id
1 'polypeptide(L)'
;MTYVPTVYRLTIYRFISINPAIMTKFLKKDDLNSKWFEIDATGAVVGRLATVVSKILRGKNKATFTPHMDSGDYVVVKNVDQLKFTGNKFSNKKYYRHTGHPGGIKETTPEILQSSKPGEVLKMAVKRMLPGGPLAKKQ
;
A
#
# COMPACT_ATOMS: atom_id res chain seq x y z
N MET A 1 -7.61 -30.78 2.64
CA MET A 1 -7.13 -30.24 1.34
C MET A 1 -6.89 -28.76 1.51
N THR A 2 -5.65 -28.39 1.76
CA THR A 2 -5.24 -27.00 2.01
C THR A 2 -4.96 -26.32 0.68
N TYR A 3 -5.77 -25.32 0.34
CA TYR A 3 -5.60 -24.51 -0.86
C TYR A 3 -4.45 -23.52 -0.62
N VAL A 4 -3.30 -23.76 -1.26
CA VAL A 4 -2.16 -22.84 -1.25
C VAL A 4 -2.33 -21.89 -2.44
N PRO A 5 -2.52 -20.58 -2.23
CA PRO A 5 -2.60 -19.65 -3.34
C PRO A 5 -1.22 -19.51 -4.01
N THR A 6 -1.21 -19.63 -5.32
CA THR A 6 -0.02 -19.49 -6.16
C THR A 6 0.65 -18.13 -5.98
N VAL A 7 1.84 -18.14 -5.42
CA VAL A 7 2.67 -16.94 -5.19
C VAL A 7 3.27 -16.50 -6.53
N TYR A 8 2.84 -15.35 -7.04
CA TYR A 8 3.47 -14.73 -8.21
C TYR A 8 4.67 -13.89 -7.78
N ARG A 9 5.88 -14.39 -8.05
CA ARG A 9 7.13 -13.63 -7.93
C ARG A 9 7.15 -12.57 -9.03
N LEU A 10 7.01 -11.29 -8.66
CA LEU A 10 7.07 -10.16 -9.60
C LEU A 10 8.48 -10.02 -10.17
N THR A 11 8.75 -10.68 -11.30
CA THR A 11 9.84 -10.29 -12.20
C THR A 11 9.35 -9.12 -13.04
N ILE A 12 9.93 -7.95 -12.79
CA ILE A 12 9.61 -6.69 -13.47
C ILE A 12 10.08 -6.79 -14.93
N TYR A 13 9.22 -6.30 -15.83
CA TYR A 13 9.34 -6.12 -17.27
C TYR A 13 8.85 -7.27 -18.17
N ARG A 14 7.58 -7.18 -18.52
CA ARG A 14 7.11 -7.64 -19.80
C ARG A 14 6.31 -6.53 -20.47
N PHE A 15 6.84 -6.01 -21.57
CA PHE A 15 6.14 -5.09 -22.47
C PHE A 15 4.84 -5.72 -22.94
N ILE A 16 3.70 -5.15 -22.55
CA ILE A 16 2.39 -5.52 -23.10
C ILE A 16 2.24 -4.74 -24.39
N SER A 17 2.20 -5.43 -25.53
CA SER A 17 1.80 -4.83 -26.79
C SER A 17 0.36 -4.32 -26.68
N ILE A 18 0.19 -3.02 -26.85
CA ILE A 18 -1.12 -2.34 -26.75
C ILE A 18 -1.86 -2.62 -28.07
N ASN A 19 -2.90 -3.44 -27.99
CA ASN A 19 -3.86 -3.59 -29.09
C ASN A 19 -4.76 -2.35 -29.14
N PRO A 20 -4.81 -1.58 -30.26
CA PRO A 20 -5.53 -0.31 -30.34
C PRO A 20 -7.04 -0.39 -30.39
N ALA A 21 -7.63 -1.59 -30.31
CA ALA A 21 -9.07 -1.81 -30.45
C ALA A 21 -9.83 -2.11 -29.16
N ILE A 22 -9.23 -1.89 -27.99
CA ILE A 22 -9.89 -2.19 -26.73
C ILE A 22 -10.52 -0.92 -26.15
N MET A 23 -11.81 -0.72 -26.41
CA MET A 23 -12.63 0.20 -25.64
C MET A 23 -12.56 -0.22 -24.17
N THR A 24 -12.23 0.72 -23.28
CA THR A 24 -12.22 0.50 -21.84
C THR A 24 -13.58 0.02 -21.36
N LYS A 25 -13.68 -1.26 -20.96
CA LYS A 25 -14.92 -1.84 -20.48
C LYS A 25 -15.31 -1.17 -19.17
N PHE A 26 -16.51 -0.63 -19.11
CA PHE A 26 -17.11 -0.16 -17.85
C PHE A 26 -17.44 -1.38 -16.98
N LEU A 27 -16.85 -1.44 -15.79
CA LEU A 27 -17.11 -2.52 -14.83
C LEU A 27 -18.32 -2.19 -13.98
N LYS A 28 -19.19 -3.19 -13.79
CA LYS A 28 -20.21 -3.16 -12.73
C LYS A 28 -19.62 -3.66 -11.43
N LYS A 29 -20.31 -3.41 -10.33
CA LYS A 29 -19.88 -3.81 -8.99
C LYS A 29 -19.68 -5.34 -8.86
N ASP A 30 -20.50 -6.10 -9.56
CA ASP A 30 -20.46 -7.56 -9.54
C ASP A 30 -19.33 -8.17 -10.38
N ASP A 31 -18.73 -7.36 -11.28
CA ASP A 31 -17.60 -7.77 -12.13
C ASP A 31 -16.23 -7.56 -11.42
N LEU A 32 -16.23 -7.06 -10.19
CA LEU A 32 -15.00 -6.76 -9.45
C LEU A 32 -14.39 -8.04 -8.90
N ASN A 33 -13.18 -8.38 -9.41
CA ASN A 33 -12.36 -9.49 -8.92
C ASN A 33 -11.17 -8.95 -8.17
N SER A 34 -11.18 -9.07 -6.84
CA SER A 34 -10.04 -8.72 -5.97
C SER A 34 -9.17 -9.95 -5.72
N LYS A 35 -7.87 -9.80 -5.93
CA LYS A 35 -6.85 -10.83 -5.72
C LYS A 35 -6.05 -10.53 -4.46
N TRP A 36 -5.42 -11.56 -3.90
CA TRP A 36 -4.49 -11.42 -2.80
C TRP A 36 -3.06 -11.37 -3.33
N PHE A 37 -2.30 -10.37 -2.90
CA PHE A 37 -0.88 -10.23 -3.19
C PHE A 37 -0.08 -10.32 -1.90
N GLU A 38 0.97 -11.10 -1.93
CA GLU A 38 1.96 -11.19 -0.87
C GLU A 38 3.23 -10.45 -1.30
N ILE A 39 3.73 -9.57 -0.44
CA ILE A 39 4.92 -8.74 -0.70
C ILE A 39 5.90 -8.94 0.45
N ASP A 40 7.14 -9.25 0.13
CA ASP A 40 8.24 -9.28 1.09
C ASP A 40 8.85 -7.88 1.23
N ALA A 41 8.89 -7.37 2.46
CA ALA A 41 9.42 -6.05 2.78
C ALA A 41 10.92 -6.08 3.16
N THR A 42 11.57 -7.24 3.13
CA THR A 42 12.98 -7.40 3.50
C THR A 42 13.89 -6.43 2.74
N GLY A 43 14.53 -5.52 3.46
CA GLY A 43 15.44 -4.53 2.89
C GLY A 43 14.81 -3.49 1.97
N ALA A 44 13.49 -3.47 1.85
CA ALA A 44 12.77 -2.51 1.02
C ALA A 44 12.74 -1.10 1.66
N VAL A 45 12.84 -0.07 0.83
CA VAL A 45 12.69 1.32 1.29
C VAL A 45 11.21 1.64 1.50
N VAL A 46 10.85 2.09 2.72
CA VAL A 46 9.45 2.37 3.14
C VAL A 46 8.66 3.16 2.10
N GLY A 47 9.19 4.27 1.57
CA GLY A 47 8.47 5.12 0.63
C GLY A 47 8.20 4.44 -0.72
N ARG A 48 9.18 3.70 -1.24
CA ARG A 48 9.04 2.98 -2.51
C ARG A 48 8.06 1.82 -2.38
N LEU A 49 8.15 1.06 -1.28
CA LEU A 49 7.20 -0.01 -0.99
C LEU A 49 5.78 0.55 -0.84
N ALA A 50 5.59 1.62 -0.08
CA ALA A 50 4.30 2.27 0.12
C ALA A 50 3.66 2.73 -1.21
N THR A 51 4.46 3.18 -2.18
CA THR A 51 3.97 3.56 -3.51
C THR A 51 3.44 2.34 -4.27
N VAL A 52 4.13 1.21 -4.23
CA VAL A 52 3.70 -0.03 -4.88
C VAL A 52 2.41 -0.55 -4.24
N VAL A 53 2.39 -0.64 -2.91
CA VAL A 53 1.22 -1.08 -2.13
C VAL A 53 0.01 -0.19 -2.42
N SER A 54 0.16 1.14 -2.41
CA SER A 54 -0.94 2.06 -2.68
C SER A 54 -1.50 1.94 -4.11
N LYS A 55 -0.66 1.63 -5.10
CA LYS A 55 -1.11 1.36 -6.48
C LYS A 55 -1.95 0.09 -6.56
N ILE A 56 -1.54 -0.98 -5.86
CA ILE A 56 -2.25 -2.27 -5.84
C ILE A 56 -3.59 -2.12 -5.11
N LEU A 57 -3.59 -1.52 -3.90
CA LEU A 57 -4.81 -1.28 -3.11
C LEU A 57 -5.84 -0.44 -3.87
N ARG A 58 -5.39 0.53 -4.65
CA ARG A 58 -6.26 1.35 -5.48
C ARG A 58 -6.70 0.67 -6.78
N GLY A 59 -6.04 -0.41 -7.19
CA GLY A 59 -6.28 -1.10 -8.46
C GLY A 59 -5.72 -0.39 -9.69
N LYS A 60 -4.79 0.58 -9.53
CA LYS A 60 -4.18 1.30 -10.64
C LYS A 60 -3.28 0.42 -11.54
N ASN A 61 -2.99 -0.80 -11.12
CA ASN A 61 -2.29 -1.82 -11.89
C ASN A 61 -3.19 -2.54 -12.89
N LYS A 62 -4.52 -2.37 -12.79
CA LYS A 62 -5.50 -3.02 -13.66
C LYS A 62 -5.87 -2.11 -14.84
N ALA A 63 -6.02 -2.70 -16.03
CA ALA A 63 -6.50 -1.97 -17.22
C ALA A 63 -7.94 -1.45 -17.05
N THR A 64 -8.70 -2.09 -16.18
CA THR A 64 -10.11 -1.80 -15.87
C THR A 64 -10.28 -0.80 -14.72
N PHE A 65 -9.22 -0.09 -14.34
CA PHE A 65 -9.27 0.90 -13.26
C PHE A 65 -10.29 2.01 -13.53
N THR A 66 -11.20 2.22 -12.59
CA THR A 66 -12.15 3.33 -12.59
C THR A 66 -12.08 4.10 -11.26
N PRO A 67 -11.94 5.44 -11.27
CA PRO A 67 -11.71 6.22 -10.04
C PRO A 67 -12.81 6.16 -8.99
N HIS A 68 -14.05 5.93 -9.41
CA HIS A 68 -15.25 5.93 -8.54
C HIS A 68 -15.56 4.56 -7.94
N MET A 69 -14.88 3.50 -8.39
CA MET A 69 -15.09 2.13 -7.92
C MET A 69 -13.87 1.61 -7.18
N ASP A 70 -14.10 0.73 -6.21
CA ASP A 70 -13.04 0.04 -5.49
C ASP A 70 -12.66 -1.23 -6.26
N SER A 71 -11.76 -1.08 -7.24
CA SER A 71 -11.21 -2.18 -8.04
C SER A 71 -9.88 -2.70 -7.51
N GLY A 72 -9.53 -2.34 -6.27
CA GLY A 72 -8.29 -2.71 -5.61
C GLY A 72 -8.16 -4.20 -5.32
N ASP A 73 -6.94 -4.58 -4.95
CA ASP A 73 -6.57 -5.92 -4.55
C ASP A 73 -6.12 -5.90 -3.08
N TYR A 74 -6.16 -7.07 -2.42
CA TYR A 74 -5.69 -7.22 -1.05
C TYR A 74 -4.18 -7.44 -1.02
N VAL A 75 -3.51 -6.82 -0.05
CA VAL A 75 -2.06 -6.92 0.10
C VAL A 75 -1.68 -7.39 1.49
N VAL A 76 -0.87 -8.45 1.56
CA VAL A 76 -0.22 -8.93 2.77
C VAL A 76 1.26 -8.61 2.66
N VAL A 77 1.79 -7.88 3.64
CA VAL A 77 3.22 -7.53 3.69
C VAL A 77 3.89 -8.32 4.79
N LYS A 78 4.93 -9.07 4.45
CA LYS A 78 5.76 -9.85 5.38
C LYS A 78 7.07 -9.13 5.69
N ASN A 79 7.71 -9.51 6.79
CA ASN A 79 9.04 -9.03 7.23
C ASN A 79 9.13 -7.50 7.35
N VAL A 80 8.09 -6.88 7.90
CA VAL A 80 7.96 -5.42 8.01
C VAL A 80 9.02 -4.81 8.94
N ASP A 81 9.58 -5.61 9.84
CA ASP A 81 10.66 -5.21 10.76
C ASP A 81 11.96 -4.86 10.04
N GLN A 82 12.18 -5.45 8.86
CA GLN A 82 13.40 -5.29 8.06
C GLN A 82 13.33 -4.12 7.04
N LEU A 83 12.36 -3.23 7.20
CA LEU A 83 12.22 -2.05 6.36
C LEU A 83 13.39 -1.08 6.53
N LYS A 84 13.86 -0.52 5.42
CA LYS A 84 14.95 0.46 5.39
C LYS A 84 14.42 1.89 5.23
N PHE A 85 15.10 2.81 5.92
CA PHE A 85 14.90 4.24 5.77
C PHE A 85 16.12 4.84 5.06
N THR A 86 15.92 5.82 4.19
CA THR A 86 17.00 6.52 3.50
C THR A 86 17.43 7.76 4.27
N GLY A 87 18.73 7.98 4.40
CA GLY A 87 19.30 9.09 5.17
C GLY A 87 18.90 9.02 6.65
N ASN A 88 18.95 10.15 7.36
CA ASN A 88 18.70 10.24 8.80
C ASN A 88 17.21 10.25 9.19
N LYS A 89 16.32 9.71 8.32
CA LYS A 89 14.86 9.75 8.58
C LYS A 89 14.44 8.83 9.72
N PHE A 90 15.21 7.80 10.01
CA PHE A 90 14.86 6.82 11.05
C PHE A 90 14.85 7.48 12.44
N SER A 91 15.82 8.33 12.75
CA SER A 91 15.93 9.06 14.03
C SER A 91 15.26 10.44 14.00
N ASN A 92 15.42 11.19 12.90
CA ASN A 92 15.03 12.59 12.87
C ASN A 92 13.60 12.87 12.47
N LYS A 93 12.92 11.93 11.76
CA LYS A 93 11.54 12.13 11.35
C LYS A 93 10.62 12.05 12.55
N LYS A 94 9.71 13.03 12.68
CA LYS A 94 8.71 13.06 13.74
C LYS A 94 7.31 12.85 13.19
N TYR A 95 6.56 12.02 13.86
CA TYR A 95 5.12 11.82 13.64
C TYR A 95 4.36 12.48 14.78
N TYR A 96 3.47 13.39 14.42
CA TYR A 96 2.67 14.14 15.39
C TYR A 96 1.26 13.57 15.50
N ARG A 97 0.76 13.46 16.72
CA ARG A 97 -0.62 13.11 17.05
C ARG A 97 -1.15 14.08 18.10
N HIS A 98 -2.28 14.71 17.83
CA HIS A 98 -2.97 15.56 18.78
C HIS A 98 -3.99 14.76 19.60
N THR A 99 -4.07 15.02 20.91
CA THR A 99 -5.01 14.32 21.82
C THR A 99 -6.38 14.96 21.89
N GLY A 100 -6.56 16.15 21.32
CA GLY A 100 -7.78 16.94 21.40
C GLY A 100 -7.80 17.97 22.55
N HIS A 101 -6.84 17.93 23.48
CA HIS A 101 -6.73 18.87 24.60
C HIS A 101 -5.70 19.97 24.30
N PRO A 102 -5.87 21.21 24.87
CA PRO A 102 -4.85 22.25 24.75
C PRO A 102 -3.46 21.74 25.15
N GLY A 103 -2.43 22.00 24.33
CA GLY A 103 -1.07 21.50 24.56
C GLY A 103 -0.86 20.00 24.33
N GLY A 104 -1.87 19.26 23.85
CA GLY A 104 -1.85 17.80 23.71
C GLY A 104 -1.18 17.26 22.46
N ILE A 105 -0.10 17.87 21.96
CA ILE A 105 0.70 17.34 20.85
C ILE A 105 1.65 16.28 21.38
N LYS A 106 1.52 15.06 20.86
CA LYS A 106 2.47 13.95 21.10
C LYS A 106 3.29 13.73 19.86
N GLU A 107 4.61 13.59 20.02
CA GLU A 107 5.53 13.26 18.94
C GLU A 107 6.15 11.88 19.15
N THR A 108 6.41 11.19 18.05
CA THR A 108 7.04 9.85 18.07
C THR A 108 7.96 9.73 16.86
N THR A 109 9.11 9.09 17.03
CA THR A 109 10.04 8.81 15.93
C THR A 109 9.74 7.46 15.27
N PRO A 110 10.17 7.23 14.01
CA PRO A 110 10.08 5.92 13.35
C PRO A 110 10.73 4.80 14.15
N GLU A 111 11.83 5.06 14.81
CA GLU A 111 12.57 4.12 15.65
C GLU A 111 11.69 3.57 16.77
N ILE A 112 11.05 4.44 17.53
CA ILE A 112 10.14 4.07 18.62
C ILE A 112 8.90 3.33 18.06
N LEU A 113 8.39 3.75 16.89
CA LEU A 113 7.24 3.08 16.27
C LEU A 113 7.60 1.69 15.75
N GLN A 114 8.79 1.53 15.18
CA GLN A 114 9.24 0.23 14.65
C GLN A 114 9.42 -0.80 15.78
N SER A 115 9.95 -0.38 16.94
CA SER A 115 10.13 -1.25 18.10
C SER A 115 8.81 -1.60 18.81
N SER A 116 7.88 -0.63 18.92
CA SER A 116 6.63 -0.83 19.65
C SER A 116 5.51 -1.45 18.79
N LYS A 117 5.40 -1.04 17.54
CA LYS A 117 4.35 -1.46 16.59
C LYS A 117 4.94 -1.61 15.18
N PRO A 118 5.57 -2.75 14.88
CA PRO A 118 6.10 -3.01 13.54
C PRO A 118 5.00 -2.84 12.50
N GLY A 119 5.33 -2.19 11.39
CA GLY A 119 4.40 -1.95 10.30
C GLY A 119 3.55 -0.68 10.38
N GLU A 120 3.41 -0.03 11.53
CA GLU A 120 2.60 1.19 11.65
C GLU A 120 3.16 2.33 10.78
N VAL A 121 4.50 2.39 10.64
CA VAL A 121 5.16 3.37 9.77
C VAL A 121 4.78 3.16 8.30
N LEU A 122 4.78 1.90 7.84
CA LEU A 122 4.35 1.56 6.49
C LEU A 122 2.86 1.87 6.28
N LYS A 123 2.01 1.49 7.23
CA LYS A 123 0.57 1.76 7.20
C LYS A 123 0.28 3.25 7.09
N MET A 124 0.97 4.10 7.88
CA MET A 124 0.83 5.55 7.79
C MET A 124 1.31 6.10 6.43
N ALA A 125 2.39 5.54 5.88
CA ALA A 125 2.90 5.97 4.57
C ALA A 125 1.89 5.65 3.46
N VAL A 126 1.35 4.43 3.43
CA VAL A 126 0.32 4.00 2.48
C VAL A 126 -0.95 4.83 2.62
N LYS A 127 -1.45 5.02 3.85
CA LYS A 127 -2.64 5.83 4.12
C LYS A 127 -2.53 7.25 3.57
N ARG A 128 -1.35 7.88 3.66
CA ARG A 128 -1.11 9.23 3.13
C ARG A 128 -0.93 9.27 1.62
N MET A 129 -0.66 8.14 0.97
CA MET A 129 -0.56 8.01 -0.49
C MET A 129 -1.90 7.68 -1.14
N LEU A 130 -2.87 7.20 -0.37
CA LEU A 130 -4.23 6.98 -0.85
C LEU A 130 -5.00 8.31 -0.89
N PRO A 131 -5.93 8.51 -1.84
CA PRO A 131 -6.77 9.71 -1.88
C PRO A 131 -7.66 9.75 -0.64
N GLY A 132 -7.74 10.93 -0.01
CA GLY A 132 -8.58 11.12 1.17
C GLY A 132 -10.07 11.11 0.82
N GLY A 133 -10.72 9.97 0.89
CA GLY A 133 -12.15 9.84 0.57
C GLY A 133 -12.78 8.60 1.19
N PRO A 134 -14.10 8.38 0.97
CA PRO A 134 -14.81 7.21 1.49
C PRO A 134 -14.21 5.89 0.98
N LEU A 135 -13.76 5.84 -0.28
CA LEU A 135 -13.12 4.66 -0.87
C LEU A 135 -11.78 4.35 -0.19
N ALA A 136 -10.94 5.36 0.03
CA ALA A 136 -9.65 5.17 0.69
C ALA A 136 -9.75 4.75 2.17
N LYS A 137 -10.90 4.95 2.81
CA LYS A 137 -11.16 4.45 4.17
C LYS A 137 -11.53 2.97 4.18
N LYS A 138 -11.99 2.42 3.04
CA LYS A 138 -12.29 0.99 2.88
C LYS A 138 -11.07 0.19 2.47
N GLN A 139 -10.16 0.80 1.73
CA GLN A 139 -8.87 0.26 1.30
C GLN A 139 -7.85 0.24 2.45
#